data_c525ac0004c3d564d40aac46282bc103
#
_entry.id   c525ac0004c3d564d40aac46282bc103
#
_cell.length_a   1.000
_cell.length_b   1.000
_cell.length_c   1.000
_cell.angle_alpha   90.00
_cell.angle_beta   90.00
_cell.angle_gamma   90.00
#
_symmetry.space_group_name_H-M   'P 1'
#
loop_
_entity.id
_entity.type
_entity.pdbx_description
1 polymer ?
#
loop_
_entity_poly.entity_id
_entity_poly.type
_entity_poly.pdbx_seq_one_letter_code
_entity_poly.pdbx_strand_id
1 'polypeptide(L)'
;MKKIEVHNRCSDFDSYRAARVKSLFNAESGCNFVLVAELPADETWWRIGLIVGPSGSGKSSIGKQFWEGETLTDLSAGWPADRPVVDAIAPDGDFNAVTSALASVGLGDVPSWLRPFHVLSVGEKFRAGAARVLSEAPERVIIDEFTSALDRQVARFGAMAFAKSWRRLDGGRQCLLLSCHRDVVEWIQPDWIFDTATGKCLNAQALRIE
;
A
#
# COMPACT_ATOMS: atom_id res chain seq x y z
N MET A 1 4.15 20.33 -5.15
CA MET A 1 4.54 19.08 -5.84
C MET A 1 6.00 18.77 -5.54
N LYS A 2 6.31 17.56 -5.10
CA LYS A 2 7.68 17.08 -4.83
C LYS A 2 8.14 16.25 -6.03
N LYS A 3 9.32 16.56 -6.56
CA LYS A 3 9.96 15.74 -7.60
C LYS A 3 10.73 14.60 -6.93
N ILE A 4 10.45 13.38 -7.32
CA ILE A 4 11.11 12.16 -6.85
C ILE A 4 11.78 11.49 -8.04
N GLU A 5 13.06 11.20 -7.91
CA GLU A 5 13.83 10.50 -8.94
C GLU A 5 14.33 9.16 -8.39
N VAL A 6 13.87 8.09 -9.01
CA VAL A 6 14.29 6.72 -8.66
C VAL A 6 15.33 6.28 -9.68
N HIS A 7 16.52 5.94 -9.20
CA HIS A 7 17.60 5.37 -9.99
C HIS A 7 17.96 4.00 -9.42
N ASN A 8 17.46 2.96 -10.04
CA ASN A 8 17.85 1.60 -9.69
C ASN A 8 18.91 1.12 -10.69
N ARG A 9 20.09 0.81 -10.18
CA ARG A 9 21.21 0.32 -10.99
C ARG A 9 21.71 -1.00 -10.42
N CYS A 10 22.03 -1.94 -11.30
CA CYS A 10 22.76 -3.15 -10.95
C CYS A 10 23.91 -3.36 -11.91
N SER A 11 24.83 -4.25 -11.57
CA SER A 11 25.90 -4.65 -12.49
C SER A 11 25.32 -5.33 -13.72
N ASP A 12 25.78 -4.97 -14.89
CA ASP A 12 25.47 -5.72 -16.11
C ASP A 12 26.37 -6.97 -16.15
N PHE A 13 25.77 -8.11 -16.40
CA PHE A 13 26.48 -9.37 -16.47
C PHE A 13 26.72 -9.77 -17.93
N ASP A 14 27.98 -10.08 -18.25
CA ASP A 14 28.41 -10.48 -19.60
C ASP A 14 28.77 -11.99 -19.63
N SER A 15 27.88 -12.82 -19.09
CA SER A 15 28.02 -14.27 -19.22
C SER A 15 27.49 -14.73 -20.57
N TYR A 16 27.99 -15.89 -21.06
CA TYR A 16 27.51 -16.49 -22.32
C TYR A 16 25.98 -16.62 -22.35
N ARG A 17 25.36 -17.02 -21.22
CA ARG A 17 23.89 -17.14 -21.12
C ARG A 17 23.20 -15.78 -21.20
N ALA A 18 23.72 -14.76 -20.52
CA ALA A 18 23.17 -13.41 -20.56
C ALA A 18 23.28 -12.83 -21.98
N ALA A 19 24.44 -12.94 -22.64
CA ALA A 19 24.65 -12.51 -24.02
C ALA A 19 23.68 -13.21 -25.00
N ARG A 20 23.49 -14.53 -24.84
CA ARG A 20 22.56 -15.31 -25.66
C ARG A 20 21.11 -14.88 -25.48
N VAL A 21 20.65 -14.60 -24.23
CA VAL A 21 19.30 -14.08 -23.95
C VAL A 21 19.11 -12.70 -24.57
N LYS A 22 20.07 -11.78 -24.39
CA LYS A 22 20.04 -10.46 -25.02
C LYS A 22 19.88 -10.56 -26.53
N SER A 23 20.67 -11.43 -27.17
CA SER A 23 20.62 -11.63 -28.63
C SER A 23 19.32 -12.26 -29.11
N LEU A 24 18.84 -13.34 -28.45
CA LEU A 24 17.64 -14.08 -28.87
C LEU A 24 16.35 -13.27 -28.73
N PHE A 25 16.28 -12.46 -27.69
CA PHE A 25 15.08 -11.67 -27.36
C PHE A 25 15.21 -10.19 -27.72
N ASN A 26 16.31 -9.79 -28.37
CA ASN A 26 16.63 -8.40 -28.68
C ASN A 26 16.44 -7.48 -27.45
N ALA A 27 16.85 -7.98 -26.28
CA ALA A 27 16.66 -7.32 -25.00
C ALA A 27 17.87 -6.48 -24.64
N GLU A 28 17.62 -5.24 -24.22
CA GLU A 28 18.64 -4.42 -23.58
C GLU A 28 18.98 -4.98 -22.19
N SER A 29 20.15 -4.57 -21.65
CA SER A 29 20.48 -4.91 -20.27
C SER A 29 19.50 -4.20 -19.33
N GLY A 30 18.78 -4.96 -18.50
CA GLY A 30 17.85 -4.40 -17.49
C GLY A 30 18.54 -3.76 -16.28
N CYS A 31 19.83 -3.38 -16.40
CA CYS A 31 20.63 -2.91 -15.27
C CYS A 31 20.40 -1.46 -14.87
N ASN A 32 19.72 -0.68 -15.69
CA ASN A 32 19.41 0.72 -15.42
C ASN A 32 17.89 0.94 -15.50
N PHE A 33 17.32 1.40 -14.39
CA PHE A 33 15.93 1.83 -14.34
C PHE A 33 15.88 3.25 -13.77
N VAL A 34 15.28 4.17 -14.52
CA VAL A 34 15.06 5.56 -14.11
C VAL A 34 13.57 5.86 -14.17
N LEU A 35 13.02 6.37 -13.07
CA LEU A 35 11.65 6.83 -12.99
C LEU A 35 11.62 8.20 -12.32
N VAL A 36 10.97 9.15 -12.96
CA VAL A 36 10.75 10.50 -12.42
C VAL A 36 9.26 10.66 -12.13
N ALA A 37 8.94 11.12 -10.93
CA ALA A 37 7.58 11.36 -10.49
C ALA A 37 7.45 12.75 -9.86
N GLU A 38 6.42 13.51 -10.23
CA GLU A 38 6.03 14.75 -9.56
C GLU A 38 4.74 14.48 -8.77
N LEU A 39 4.83 14.52 -7.43
CA LEU A 39 3.79 14.04 -6.54
C LEU A 39 3.45 15.08 -5.47
N PRO A 40 2.20 15.12 -4.96
CA PRO A 40 1.75 16.10 -3.97
C PRO A 40 2.15 15.71 -2.53
N ALA A 41 3.42 15.34 -2.29
CA ALA A 41 3.88 14.83 -1.00
C ALA A 41 3.77 15.86 0.13
N ASP A 42 3.98 17.14 -0.18
CA ASP A 42 3.96 18.24 0.80
C ASP A 42 2.60 18.98 0.84
N GLU A 43 1.62 18.50 0.06
CA GLU A 43 0.28 19.07 0.00
C GLU A 43 -0.61 18.42 1.07
N THR A 44 -1.54 19.19 1.63
CA THR A 44 -2.42 18.75 2.74
C THR A 44 -3.89 18.55 2.35
N TRP A 45 -4.24 18.82 1.08
CA TRP A 45 -5.63 18.74 0.61
C TRP A 45 -6.16 17.30 0.40
N TRP A 46 -5.31 16.30 0.46
CA TRP A 46 -5.65 14.91 0.19
C TRP A 46 -5.55 14.01 1.42
N ARG A 47 -6.30 12.92 1.44
CA ARG A 47 -6.37 11.92 2.51
C ARG A 47 -5.82 10.55 2.05
N ILE A 48 -6.07 10.16 0.80
CA ILE A 48 -5.62 8.90 0.22
C ILE A 48 -4.98 9.18 -1.14
N GLY A 49 -3.69 8.93 -1.24
CA GLY A 49 -2.95 8.88 -2.49
C GLY A 49 -2.73 7.45 -2.95
N LEU A 50 -2.63 7.21 -4.24
CA LEU A 50 -2.40 5.90 -4.81
C LEU A 50 -1.32 5.92 -5.87
N ILE A 51 -0.34 5.01 -5.73
CA ILE A 51 0.63 4.71 -6.79
C ILE A 51 0.31 3.32 -7.33
N VAL A 52 0.02 3.24 -8.63
CA VAL A 52 -0.28 1.98 -9.33
C VAL A 52 0.74 1.68 -10.42
N GLY A 53 0.88 0.42 -10.75
CA GLY A 53 1.68 -0.06 -11.88
C GLY A 53 2.18 -1.48 -11.69
N PRO A 54 2.80 -2.07 -12.71
CA PRO A 54 3.28 -3.45 -12.68
C PRO A 54 4.26 -3.71 -11.52
N SER A 55 4.44 -4.99 -11.17
CA SER A 55 5.51 -5.38 -10.24
C SER A 55 6.88 -4.96 -10.83
N GLY A 56 7.79 -4.51 -9.99
CA GLY A 56 9.11 -4.02 -10.41
C GLY A 56 9.12 -2.61 -11.03
N SER A 57 8.00 -1.91 -11.15
CA SER A 57 7.92 -0.58 -11.77
C SER A 57 8.36 0.59 -10.88
N GLY A 58 9.01 0.33 -9.74
CA GLY A 58 9.56 1.37 -8.86
C GLY A 58 8.61 1.95 -7.83
N LYS A 59 7.38 1.40 -7.64
CA LYS A 59 6.40 1.89 -6.64
C LYS A 59 6.99 2.01 -5.25
N SER A 60 7.56 0.92 -4.72
CA SER A 60 8.16 0.89 -3.38
C SER A 60 9.38 1.83 -3.28
N SER A 61 10.12 2.03 -4.37
CA SER A 61 11.23 2.99 -4.42
C SER A 61 10.75 4.44 -4.34
N ILE A 62 9.63 4.76 -4.99
CA ILE A 62 8.96 6.07 -4.83
C ILE A 62 8.45 6.22 -3.40
N GLY A 63 7.76 5.20 -2.87
CA GLY A 63 7.20 5.23 -1.52
C GLY A 63 8.26 5.55 -0.47
N LYS A 64 9.45 4.93 -0.54
CA LYS A 64 10.59 5.19 0.36
C LYS A 64 11.12 6.64 0.33
N GLN A 65 10.89 7.37 -0.76
CA GLN A 65 11.33 8.75 -0.94
C GLN A 65 10.18 9.76 -0.80
N PHE A 66 8.94 9.27 -0.64
CA PHE A 66 7.75 10.12 -0.65
C PHE A 66 7.74 11.08 0.54
N TRP A 67 7.87 10.56 1.75
CA TRP A 67 8.05 11.36 2.96
C TRP A 67 9.37 11.02 3.65
N GLU A 68 10.08 12.04 4.06
CA GLU A 68 11.32 11.86 4.81
C GLU A 68 11.02 11.31 6.21
N GLY A 69 11.76 10.28 6.61
CA GLY A 69 11.60 9.62 7.91
C GLY A 69 10.50 8.55 7.96
N GLU A 70 9.60 8.49 6.98
CA GLU A 70 8.58 7.46 6.92
C GLU A 70 9.09 6.17 6.26
N THR A 71 8.61 5.03 6.76
CA THR A 71 8.94 3.71 6.24
C THR A 71 7.72 3.07 5.58
N LEU A 72 8.00 2.10 4.70
CA LEU A 72 6.92 1.30 4.10
C LEU A 72 6.31 0.38 5.17
N THR A 73 4.99 0.41 5.28
CA THR A 73 4.23 -0.46 6.16
C THR A 73 3.82 -1.72 5.40
N ASP A 74 4.30 -2.86 5.89
CA ASP A 74 3.77 -4.17 5.54
C ASP A 74 2.70 -4.55 6.58
N LEU A 75 1.45 -4.71 6.14
CA LEU A 75 0.33 -5.04 7.02
C LEU A 75 0.51 -6.40 7.73
N SER A 76 1.37 -7.27 7.19
CA SER A 76 1.64 -8.61 7.74
C SER A 76 2.84 -8.66 8.69
N ALA A 77 3.63 -7.60 8.76
CA ALA A 77 4.84 -7.56 9.56
C ALA A 77 4.61 -7.15 11.03
N GLY A 78 5.53 -7.57 11.90
CA GLY A 78 5.59 -7.11 13.30
C GLY A 78 4.48 -7.65 14.21
N TRP A 79 3.87 -8.79 13.86
CA TRP A 79 2.85 -9.42 14.70
C TRP A 79 3.49 -10.42 15.68
N PRO A 80 3.18 -10.33 16.99
CA PRO A 80 3.63 -11.31 17.97
C PRO A 80 2.98 -12.68 17.72
N ALA A 81 3.75 -13.75 17.92
CA ALA A 81 3.26 -15.12 17.71
C ALA A 81 2.47 -15.67 18.91
N ASP A 82 2.64 -15.08 20.07
CA ASP A 82 2.16 -15.53 21.37
C ASP A 82 0.95 -14.75 21.91
N ARG A 83 0.39 -13.84 21.09
CA ARG A 83 -0.75 -13.00 21.48
C ARG A 83 -1.87 -13.06 20.46
N PRO A 84 -3.14 -12.97 20.91
CA PRO A 84 -4.26 -12.82 20.00
C PRO A 84 -4.24 -11.45 19.31
N VAL A 85 -4.88 -11.37 18.15
CA VAL A 85 -4.91 -10.15 17.33
C VAL A 85 -5.45 -8.95 18.12
N VAL A 86 -6.48 -9.14 18.92
CA VAL A 86 -7.11 -8.06 19.71
C VAL A 86 -6.13 -7.42 20.70
N ASP A 87 -5.20 -8.19 21.27
CA ASP A 87 -4.19 -7.70 22.20
C ASP A 87 -2.92 -7.18 21.48
N ALA A 88 -2.72 -7.62 20.25
CA ALA A 88 -1.57 -7.21 19.43
C ALA A 88 -1.77 -5.88 18.69
N ILE A 89 -3.04 -5.47 18.49
CA ILE A 89 -3.39 -4.16 17.94
C ILE A 89 -3.39 -3.14 19.07
N ALA A 90 -2.52 -2.13 18.98
CA ALA A 90 -2.41 -1.06 19.97
C ALA A 90 -2.47 -1.56 21.43
N PRO A 91 -1.43 -2.26 21.93
CA PRO A 91 -1.47 -2.94 23.24
C PRO A 91 -1.85 -2.05 24.42
N ASP A 92 -1.54 -0.76 24.34
CA ASP A 92 -1.88 0.25 25.34
C ASP A 92 -3.11 1.09 24.94
N GLY A 93 -3.80 0.68 23.88
CA GLY A 93 -4.93 1.41 23.31
C GLY A 93 -6.27 1.07 23.97
N ASP A 94 -7.28 1.89 23.67
CA ASP A 94 -8.65 1.64 24.13
C ASP A 94 -9.26 0.41 23.46
N PHE A 95 -9.84 -0.48 24.23
CA PHE A 95 -10.50 -1.71 23.77
C PHE A 95 -11.60 -1.43 22.73
N ASN A 96 -12.40 -0.38 22.93
CA ASN A 96 -13.48 -0.04 22.00
C ASN A 96 -12.93 0.47 20.66
N ALA A 97 -11.82 1.20 20.69
CA ALA A 97 -11.14 1.65 19.45
C ALA A 97 -10.63 0.46 18.64
N VAL A 98 -9.97 -0.51 19.29
CA VAL A 98 -9.46 -1.73 18.65
C VAL A 98 -10.60 -2.56 18.04
N THR A 99 -11.64 -2.86 18.81
CA THR A 99 -12.77 -3.69 18.34
C THR A 99 -13.58 -2.99 17.26
N SER A 100 -13.75 -1.67 17.35
CA SER A 100 -14.39 -0.86 16.31
C SER A 100 -13.56 -0.85 15.01
N ALA A 101 -12.24 -0.78 15.10
CA ALA A 101 -11.35 -0.87 13.95
C ALA A 101 -11.47 -2.24 13.27
N LEU A 102 -11.42 -3.35 14.01
CA LEU A 102 -11.61 -4.72 13.51
C LEU A 102 -12.96 -4.88 12.79
N ALA A 103 -14.03 -4.42 13.41
CA ALA A 103 -15.37 -4.47 12.81
C ALA A 103 -15.47 -3.59 11.55
N SER A 104 -14.86 -2.40 11.55
CA SER A 104 -14.95 -1.44 10.45
C SER A 104 -14.31 -1.93 9.15
N VAL A 105 -13.30 -2.79 9.23
CA VAL A 105 -12.65 -3.42 8.07
C VAL A 105 -13.29 -4.76 7.66
N GLY A 106 -14.40 -5.13 8.32
CA GLY A 106 -15.14 -6.35 8.02
C GLY A 106 -14.53 -7.63 8.62
N LEU A 107 -13.68 -7.53 9.64
CA LEU A 107 -13.27 -8.68 10.46
C LEU A 107 -14.29 -8.86 11.61
N GLY A 108 -15.51 -9.26 11.26
CA GLY A 108 -16.61 -9.38 12.22
C GLY A 108 -16.69 -10.72 12.96
N ASP A 109 -15.85 -11.70 12.57
CA ASP A 109 -15.76 -12.99 13.26
C ASP A 109 -14.95 -12.87 14.54
N VAL A 110 -15.65 -12.72 15.67
CA VAL A 110 -15.02 -12.54 17.00
C VAL A 110 -14.04 -13.66 17.37
N PRO A 111 -14.27 -14.95 17.09
CA PRO A 111 -13.27 -15.99 17.29
C PRO A 111 -11.93 -15.73 16.60
N SER A 112 -11.90 -15.06 15.45
CA SER A 112 -10.65 -14.68 14.76
C SER A 112 -9.85 -13.63 15.55
N TRP A 113 -10.47 -12.79 16.35
CA TRP A 113 -9.79 -11.79 17.19
C TRP A 113 -8.96 -12.41 18.30
N LEU A 114 -9.39 -13.60 18.76
CA LEU A 114 -8.76 -14.36 19.84
C LEU A 114 -7.64 -15.28 19.36
N ARG A 115 -7.35 -15.28 18.07
CA ARG A 115 -6.28 -16.07 17.46
C ARG A 115 -5.03 -15.22 17.22
N PRO A 116 -3.84 -15.81 17.29
CA PRO A 116 -2.62 -15.11 16.86
C PRO A 116 -2.63 -14.92 15.33
N PHE A 117 -2.03 -13.82 14.89
CA PHE A 117 -2.06 -13.37 13.49
C PHE A 117 -1.62 -14.45 12.48
N HIS A 118 -0.61 -15.24 12.82
CA HIS A 118 -0.01 -16.21 11.88
C HIS A 118 -0.97 -17.33 11.44
N VAL A 119 -2.00 -17.67 12.26
CA VAL A 119 -2.99 -18.72 11.93
C VAL A 119 -4.20 -18.19 11.15
N LEU A 120 -4.32 -16.88 10.98
CA LEU A 120 -5.39 -16.28 10.20
C LEU A 120 -5.24 -16.59 8.70
N SER A 121 -6.36 -16.63 7.99
CA SER A 121 -6.37 -16.64 6.53
C SER A 121 -5.78 -15.37 5.94
N VAL A 122 -5.40 -15.38 4.66
CA VAL A 122 -4.81 -14.20 3.98
C VAL A 122 -5.74 -12.98 4.05
N GLY A 123 -7.04 -13.19 3.86
CA GLY A 123 -8.04 -12.12 3.95
C GLY A 123 -8.24 -11.57 5.36
N GLU A 124 -8.20 -12.44 6.38
CA GLU A 124 -8.26 -12.02 7.79
C GLU A 124 -6.98 -11.27 8.20
N LYS A 125 -5.80 -11.72 7.74
CA LYS A 125 -4.52 -11.05 7.95
C LYS A 125 -4.53 -9.63 7.40
N PHE A 126 -5.01 -9.44 6.19
CA PHE A 126 -5.14 -8.11 5.59
C PHE A 126 -6.06 -7.22 6.44
N ARG A 127 -7.23 -7.72 6.83
CA ARG A 127 -8.18 -6.95 7.66
C ARG A 127 -7.59 -6.63 9.04
N ALA A 128 -6.92 -7.57 9.68
CA ALA A 128 -6.25 -7.32 10.94
C ALA A 128 -5.16 -6.25 10.82
N GLY A 129 -4.32 -6.31 9.78
CA GLY A 129 -3.31 -5.29 9.50
C GLY A 129 -3.92 -3.92 9.21
N ALA A 130 -5.00 -3.88 8.43
CA ALA A 130 -5.75 -2.66 8.17
C ALA A 130 -6.39 -2.08 9.45
N ALA A 131 -6.94 -2.93 10.32
CA ALA A 131 -7.48 -2.52 11.62
C ALA A 131 -6.40 -1.95 12.54
N ARG A 132 -5.18 -2.52 12.53
CA ARG A 132 -4.05 -1.99 13.29
C ARG A 132 -3.71 -0.57 12.85
N VAL A 133 -3.56 -0.33 11.55
CA VAL A 133 -3.28 1.01 11.00
C VAL A 133 -4.39 2.00 11.37
N LEU A 134 -5.67 1.59 11.33
CA LEU A 134 -6.79 2.45 11.72
C LEU A 134 -6.83 2.74 13.22
N SER A 135 -6.46 1.78 14.06
CA SER A 135 -6.43 1.93 15.52
C SER A 135 -5.25 2.80 15.97
N GLU A 136 -4.07 2.61 15.39
CA GLU A 136 -2.89 3.42 15.65
C GLU A 136 -3.04 4.85 15.08
N ALA A 137 -3.82 5.00 14.04
CA ALA A 137 -4.18 6.24 13.38
C ALA A 137 -3.00 7.22 13.20
N PRO A 138 -1.90 6.82 12.54
CA PRO A 138 -0.75 7.68 12.35
C PRO A 138 -1.11 8.90 11.50
N GLU A 139 -0.35 10.01 11.63
CA GLU A 139 -0.55 11.20 10.79
C GLU A 139 -0.29 10.88 9.32
N ARG A 140 0.73 10.05 9.06
CA ARG A 140 1.15 9.61 7.73
C ARG A 140 1.41 8.11 7.74
N VAL A 141 1.04 7.43 6.67
CA VAL A 141 1.33 6.00 6.48
C VAL A 141 1.51 5.69 5.00
N ILE A 142 2.48 4.83 4.69
CA ILE A 142 2.70 4.29 3.35
C ILE A 142 2.49 2.78 3.43
N ILE A 143 1.42 2.28 2.81
CA ILE A 143 1.12 0.85 2.79
C ILE A 143 1.60 0.25 1.47
N ASP A 144 2.59 -0.64 1.55
CA ASP A 144 3.11 -1.34 0.38
C ASP A 144 2.28 -2.59 0.07
N GLU A 145 2.29 -2.99 -1.19
CA GLU A 145 1.56 -4.15 -1.72
C GLU A 145 0.07 -4.21 -1.32
N PHE A 146 -0.57 -3.04 -1.22
CA PHE A 146 -1.97 -2.95 -0.81
C PHE A 146 -2.86 -3.84 -1.68
N THR A 147 -3.49 -4.84 -1.05
CA THR A 147 -4.35 -5.88 -1.65
C THR A 147 -3.66 -6.88 -2.62
N SER A 148 -2.33 -6.86 -2.77
CA SER A 148 -1.63 -7.65 -3.79
C SER A 148 -1.81 -9.17 -3.63
N ALA A 149 -1.85 -9.67 -2.39
CA ALA A 149 -1.97 -11.10 -2.08
C ALA A 149 -3.41 -11.61 -1.94
N LEU A 150 -4.41 -10.77 -2.20
CA LEU A 150 -5.83 -11.09 -1.95
C LEU A 150 -6.55 -11.57 -3.21
N ASP A 151 -7.51 -12.48 -3.01
CA ASP A 151 -8.60 -12.67 -3.97
C ASP A 151 -9.31 -11.33 -4.24
N ARG A 152 -9.71 -11.09 -5.50
CA ARG A 152 -10.21 -9.77 -5.90
C ARG A 152 -11.52 -9.38 -5.24
N GLN A 153 -12.38 -10.33 -4.87
CA GLN A 153 -13.62 -10.02 -4.13
C GLN A 153 -13.29 -9.62 -2.69
N VAL A 154 -12.41 -10.36 -2.04
CA VAL A 154 -11.94 -10.03 -0.67
C VAL A 154 -11.22 -8.69 -0.65
N ALA A 155 -10.36 -8.44 -1.66
CA ALA A 155 -9.64 -7.18 -1.84
C ALA A 155 -10.61 -5.99 -1.98
N ARG A 156 -11.66 -6.14 -2.80
CA ARG A 156 -12.67 -5.09 -3.03
C ARG A 156 -13.31 -4.64 -1.72
N PHE A 157 -13.88 -5.58 -0.98
CA PHE A 157 -14.56 -5.25 0.29
C PHE A 157 -13.60 -4.68 1.33
N GLY A 158 -12.41 -5.27 1.47
CA GLY A 158 -11.40 -4.79 2.40
C GLY A 158 -10.88 -3.38 2.06
N ALA A 159 -10.62 -3.11 0.78
CA ALA A 159 -10.16 -1.80 0.32
C ALA A 159 -11.22 -0.71 0.51
N MET A 160 -12.48 -0.99 0.16
CA MET A 160 -13.60 -0.05 0.38
C MET A 160 -13.79 0.25 1.87
N ALA A 161 -13.76 -0.78 2.72
CA ALA A 161 -13.92 -0.66 4.15
C ALA A 161 -12.79 0.17 4.77
N PHE A 162 -11.54 -0.13 4.41
CA PHE A 162 -10.37 0.64 4.84
C PHE A 162 -10.46 2.10 4.42
N ALA A 163 -10.69 2.38 3.13
CA ALA A 163 -10.75 3.75 2.63
C ALA A 163 -11.86 4.58 3.29
N LYS A 164 -13.04 3.98 3.50
CA LYS A 164 -14.16 4.61 4.22
C LYS A 164 -13.79 4.93 5.66
N SER A 165 -13.15 4.00 6.37
CA SER A 165 -12.75 4.17 7.77
C SER A 165 -11.62 5.17 7.91
N TRP A 166 -10.60 5.13 7.03
CA TRP A 166 -9.50 6.09 7.02
C TRP A 166 -9.98 7.55 6.86
N ARG A 167 -10.91 7.79 5.94
CA ARG A 167 -11.48 9.12 5.72
C ARG A 167 -12.28 9.67 6.90
N ARG A 168 -12.72 8.83 7.82
CA ARG A 168 -13.44 9.22 9.04
C ARG A 168 -12.52 9.56 10.22
N LEU A 169 -11.24 9.23 10.12
CA LEU A 169 -10.28 9.61 11.15
C LEU A 169 -10.10 11.12 11.14
N ASP A 170 -10.05 11.72 12.33
CA ASP A 170 -9.82 13.15 12.48
C ASP A 170 -8.38 13.54 12.18
N GLY A 171 -8.11 14.86 12.04
CA GLY A 171 -6.75 15.42 12.01
C GLY A 171 -6.06 15.43 10.65
N GLY A 172 -6.79 15.30 9.53
CA GLY A 172 -6.18 15.48 8.19
C GLY A 172 -5.13 14.43 7.81
N ARG A 173 -5.17 13.24 8.39
CA ARG A 173 -4.22 12.13 8.18
C ARG A 173 -4.11 11.73 6.72
N GLN A 174 -2.91 11.35 6.29
CA GLN A 174 -2.60 11.00 4.92
C GLN A 174 -2.13 9.55 4.79
N CYS A 175 -2.71 8.81 3.84
CA CYS A 175 -2.35 7.44 3.52
C CYS A 175 -1.91 7.34 2.07
N LEU A 176 -0.70 6.86 1.82
CA LEU A 176 -0.22 6.51 0.50
C LEU A 176 -0.30 4.99 0.33
N LEU A 177 -1.05 4.56 -0.67
CA LEU A 177 -1.20 3.15 -1.02
C LEU A 177 -0.37 2.83 -2.26
N LEU A 178 0.38 1.72 -2.22
CA LEU A 178 1.11 1.20 -3.36
C LEU A 178 0.46 -0.12 -3.79
N SER A 179 0.00 -0.22 -5.05
CA SER A 179 -0.69 -1.42 -5.54
C SER A 179 -0.26 -1.79 -6.95
N CYS A 180 -0.17 -3.09 -7.23
CA CYS A 180 0.01 -3.60 -8.59
C CYS A 180 -1.30 -3.75 -9.36
N HIS A 181 -2.44 -3.54 -8.72
CA HIS A 181 -3.76 -3.73 -9.28
C HIS A 181 -4.50 -2.40 -9.48
N ARG A 182 -4.98 -2.15 -10.70
CA ARG A 182 -5.68 -0.91 -11.07
C ARG A 182 -7.14 -0.85 -10.59
N ASP A 183 -7.81 -1.99 -10.41
CA ASP A 183 -9.18 -2.06 -9.90
C ASP A 183 -9.36 -1.46 -8.50
N VAL A 184 -8.26 -1.37 -7.73
CA VAL A 184 -8.23 -0.66 -6.44
C VAL A 184 -8.66 0.81 -6.57
N VAL A 185 -8.42 1.45 -7.72
CA VAL A 185 -8.81 2.84 -7.98
C VAL A 185 -10.31 3.06 -7.76
N GLU A 186 -11.14 2.18 -8.31
CA GLU A 186 -12.60 2.28 -8.19
C GLU A 186 -13.08 2.08 -6.74
N TRP A 187 -12.39 1.20 -6.01
CA TRP A 187 -12.80 0.79 -4.67
C TRP A 187 -12.45 1.81 -3.58
N ILE A 188 -11.26 2.40 -3.67
CA ILE A 188 -10.78 3.36 -2.67
C ILE A 188 -11.07 4.81 -3.04
N GLN A 189 -11.33 5.10 -4.31
CA GLN A 189 -11.55 6.45 -4.83
C GLN A 189 -10.50 7.43 -4.30
N PRO A 190 -9.20 7.25 -4.67
CA PRO A 190 -8.13 8.06 -4.11
C PRO A 190 -8.27 9.52 -4.54
N ASP A 191 -7.65 10.42 -3.80
CA ASP A 191 -7.69 11.87 -4.11
C ASP A 191 -6.76 12.20 -5.29
N TRP A 192 -5.71 11.41 -5.47
CA TRP A 192 -4.81 11.45 -6.62
C TRP A 192 -4.21 10.07 -6.92
N ILE A 193 -3.80 9.87 -8.17
CA ILE A 193 -3.23 8.62 -8.66
C ILE A 193 -1.96 8.93 -9.44
N PHE A 194 -0.89 8.21 -9.15
CA PHE A 194 0.29 8.17 -10.01
C PHE A 194 0.42 6.78 -10.64
N ASP A 195 0.50 6.76 -11.96
CA ASP A 195 0.68 5.54 -12.72
C ASP A 195 2.14 5.42 -13.20
N THR A 196 2.87 4.46 -12.65
CA THR A 196 4.27 4.25 -12.99
C THR A 196 4.50 3.79 -14.43
N ALA A 197 3.47 3.23 -15.10
CA ALA A 197 3.58 2.82 -16.50
C ALA A 197 3.50 4.01 -17.46
N THR A 198 2.78 5.06 -17.10
CA THR A 198 2.64 6.28 -17.92
C THR A 198 3.47 7.45 -17.42
N GLY A 199 3.96 7.39 -16.18
CA GLY A 199 4.64 8.50 -15.51
C GLY A 199 3.73 9.70 -15.19
N LYS A 200 2.41 9.53 -15.24
CA LYS A 200 1.46 10.61 -15.04
C LYS A 200 0.85 10.59 -13.65
N CYS A 201 0.76 11.77 -13.03
CA CYS A 201 -0.01 12.01 -11.83
C CYS A 201 -1.34 12.67 -12.21
N LEU A 202 -2.45 12.06 -11.80
CA LEU A 202 -3.81 12.52 -12.08
C LEU A 202 -4.51 12.84 -10.76
N ASN A 203 -5.15 14.01 -10.70
CA ASN A 203 -6.06 14.32 -9.60
C ASN A 203 -7.40 13.63 -9.86
N ALA A 204 -7.95 12.95 -8.87
CA ALA A 204 -9.21 12.20 -9.02
C ALA A 204 -10.42 13.09 -9.30
N GLN A 205 -10.36 14.39 -8.97
CA GLN A 205 -11.40 15.33 -9.39
C GLN A 205 -11.46 15.51 -10.91
N ALA A 206 -10.33 15.35 -11.61
CA ALA A 206 -10.29 15.40 -13.07
C ALA A 206 -10.85 14.12 -13.73
N LEU A 207 -10.82 12.98 -13.04
CA LEU A 207 -11.33 11.69 -13.54
C LEU A 207 -12.86 11.55 -13.42
N ARG A 208 -13.54 12.43 -12.68
CA ARG A 208 -15.01 12.43 -12.50
C ARG A 208 -15.76 13.26 -13.54
N ILE A 209 -15.04 13.88 -14.48
CA ILE A 209 -15.60 14.81 -15.49
C ILE A 209 -15.65 14.14 -16.88
N GLU A 210 -15.09 12.95 -17.05
CA GLU A 210 -15.25 12.09 -18.24
C GLU A 210 -16.24 10.93 -17.97
#